data_532e039e93402c21419a001e5937cf95
#
_entry.id   532e039e93402c21419a001e5937cf95
#
_cell.length_a   1.000
_cell.length_b   1.000
_cell.length_c   1.000
_cell.angle_alpha   90.00
_cell.angle_beta   90.00
_cell.angle_gamma   90.00
#
_symmetry.space_group_name_H-M   'P 1'
#
loop_
_entity.id
_entity.type
_entity.pdbx_description
1 polymer ?
#
loop_
_entity_poly.entity_id
_entity_poly.type
_entity_poly.pdbx_seq_one_letter_code
_entity_poly.pdbx_strand_id
1 'polypeptide(L)'
;LVMDAVASGAELRAGGTYEDLFYRPTVLANTPAEAPAYCEEVFGPVASVVKFSTDEEAVALASATDYGLSLGIVTKDALAGWDLAQQIPTGIVHINDQTVNDEANTPFGGTGASGTGSRHGGAQANIDAFTETRWITMRREPGQYPL
;
A
#
# COMPACT_ATOMS: atom_id res chain seq x y z
N LEU A 1 5.51 13.56 -14.71
CA LEU A 1 5.28 12.09 -14.50
C LEU A 1 4.58 11.45 -15.72
N VAL A 2 3.35 11.88 -16.14
CA VAL A 2 2.62 11.24 -17.25
C VAL A 2 3.36 11.37 -18.59
N MET A 3 3.81 12.58 -18.94
CA MET A 3 4.53 12.80 -20.19
C MET A 3 5.90 12.12 -20.20
N ASP A 4 6.56 12.02 -19.06
CA ASP A 4 7.83 11.31 -18.92
C ASP A 4 7.62 9.80 -19.13
N ALA A 5 6.54 9.23 -18.57
CA ALA A 5 6.19 7.84 -18.81
C ALA A 5 5.91 7.56 -20.30
N VAL A 6 5.19 8.45 -20.98
CA VAL A 6 4.94 8.34 -22.44
C VAL A 6 6.26 8.43 -23.22
N ALA A 7 7.14 9.34 -22.84
CA ALA A 7 8.47 9.48 -23.47
C ALA A 7 9.35 8.23 -23.25
N SER A 8 9.15 7.53 -22.13
CA SER A 8 9.82 6.27 -21.79
C SER A 8 9.18 5.04 -22.45
N GLY A 9 8.09 5.19 -23.18
CA GLY A 9 7.44 4.10 -23.93
C GLY A 9 6.08 3.64 -23.42
N ALA A 10 5.53 4.27 -22.36
CA ALA A 10 4.15 3.98 -21.95
C ALA A 10 3.14 4.40 -23.01
N GLU A 11 2.07 3.63 -23.15
CA GLU A 11 0.98 3.94 -24.06
C GLU A 11 -0.09 4.78 -23.37
N LEU A 12 -0.30 6.01 -23.80
CA LEU A 12 -1.41 6.84 -23.33
C LEU A 12 -2.74 6.34 -23.94
N ARG A 13 -3.60 5.72 -23.14
CA ARG A 13 -4.87 5.14 -23.59
C ARG A 13 -6.04 6.11 -23.40
N ALA A 14 -5.98 6.99 -22.41
CA ALA A 14 -6.99 8.02 -22.17
C ALA A 14 -6.39 9.19 -21.38
N GLY A 15 -6.98 10.36 -21.48
CA GLY A 15 -6.61 11.54 -20.70
C GLY A 15 -5.31 12.20 -21.15
N GLY A 16 -4.43 12.46 -20.21
CA GLY A 16 -3.13 13.10 -20.44
C GLY A 16 -3.18 14.61 -20.67
N THR A 17 -4.34 15.24 -20.46
CA THR A 17 -4.56 16.68 -20.65
C THR A 17 -5.19 17.30 -19.41
N TYR A 18 -5.12 18.61 -19.30
CA TYR A 18 -5.72 19.36 -18.20
C TYR A 18 -6.31 20.68 -18.71
N GLU A 19 -7.24 21.21 -17.94
CA GLU A 19 -7.82 22.53 -18.13
C GLU A 19 -7.80 23.25 -16.78
N ASP A 20 -7.10 24.34 -16.69
CA ASP A 20 -6.79 25.05 -15.46
C ASP A 20 -6.17 24.10 -14.39
N LEU A 21 -6.89 23.85 -13.27
CA LEU A 21 -6.48 22.94 -12.20
C LEU A 21 -7.06 21.53 -12.31
N PHE A 22 -7.83 21.24 -13.37
CA PHE A 22 -8.51 19.97 -13.54
C PHE A 22 -7.73 19.07 -14.52
N TYR A 23 -7.06 18.06 -13.97
CA TYR A 23 -6.41 17.03 -14.78
C TYR A 23 -7.43 15.95 -15.17
N ARG A 24 -7.44 15.55 -16.43
CA ARG A 24 -8.39 14.54 -16.91
C ARG A 24 -7.98 13.15 -16.44
N PRO A 25 -8.94 12.29 -16.07
CA PRO A 25 -8.65 10.89 -15.77
C PRO A 25 -7.81 10.26 -16.88
N THR A 26 -6.68 9.70 -16.50
CA THR A 26 -5.62 9.26 -17.40
C THR A 26 -5.32 7.79 -17.20
N VAL A 27 -5.17 7.05 -18.29
CA VAL A 27 -4.77 5.64 -18.28
C VAL A 27 -3.50 5.48 -19.11
N LEU A 28 -2.47 4.98 -18.47
CA LEU A 28 -1.23 4.54 -19.08
C LEU A 28 -1.20 3.01 -19.14
N ALA A 29 -0.84 2.43 -20.27
CA ALA A 29 -0.65 1.00 -20.42
C ALA A 29 0.79 0.69 -20.80
N ASN A 30 1.26 -0.51 -20.43
CA ASN A 30 2.62 -0.97 -20.66
C ASN A 30 3.67 0.01 -20.14
N THR A 31 3.41 0.62 -18.97
CA THR A 31 4.32 1.59 -18.35
C THR A 31 5.62 0.89 -17.96
N PRO A 32 6.79 1.34 -18.45
CA PRO A 32 8.07 0.78 -18.06
C PRO A 32 8.32 0.93 -16.55
N ALA A 33 8.98 -0.06 -15.94
CA ALA A 33 9.21 -0.09 -14.50
C ALA A 33 10.09 1.08 -13.98
N GLU A 34 10.95 1.61 -14.84
CA GLU A 34 11.80 2.77 -14.55
C GLU A 34 11.09 4.12 -14.73
N ALA A 35 9.88 4.13 -15.28
CA ALA A 35 9.15 5.38 -15.49
C ALA A 35 8.64 5.94 -14.15
N PRO A 36 8.75 7.26 -13.88
CA PRO A 36 8.28 7.86 -12.64
C PRO A 36 6.82 7.56 -12.32
N ALA A 37 5.95 7.50 -13.32
CA ALA A 37 4.54 7.13 -13.12
C ALA A 37 4.31 5.65 -12.74
N TYR A 38 5.34 4.80 -12.75
CA TYR A 38 5.32 3.43 -12.25
C TYR A 38 5.93 3.33 -10.85
N CYS A 39 7.11 3.92 -10.63
CA CYS A 39 7.88 3.73 -9.40
C CYS A 39 7.61 4.80 -8.32
N GLU A 40 7.01 5.94 -8.67
CA GLU A 40 6.66 6.99 -7.73
C GLU A 40 5.14 7.06 -7.50
N GLU A 41 4.73 7.63 -6.37
CA GLU A 41 3.33 7.88 -6.09
C GLU A 41 2.81 9.05 -6.94
N VAL A 42 1.77 8.80 -7.75
CA VAL A 42 1.11 9.83 -8.55
C VAL A 42 -0.12 10.35 -7.82
N PHE A 43 -0.02 11.53 -7.21
CA PHE A 43 -1.17 12.21 -6.61
C PHE A 43 -2.03 12.84 -7.69
N GLY A 44 -2.93 12.06 -8.27
CA GLY A 44 -3.81 12.52 -9.34
C GLY A 44 -4.61 11.39 -9.98
N PRO A 45 -5.54 11.70 -10.88
CA PRO A 45 -6.42 10.73 -11.52
C PRO A 45 -5.67 9.97 -12.63
N VAL A 46 -4.60 9.26 -12.29
CA VAL A 46 -3.75 8.52 -13.24
C VAL A 46 -3.68 7.05 -12.78
N ALA A 47 -3.93 6.14 -13.72
CA ALA A 47 -3.79 4.71 -13.54
C ALA A 47 -2.74 4.14 -14.50
N SER A 48 -1.70 3.53 -13.95
CA SER A 48 -0.73 2.72 -14.70
C SER A 48 -1.20 1.27 -14.73
N VAL A 49 -1.38 0.72 -15.93
CA VAL A 49 -1.85 -0.64 -16.15
C VAL A 49 -0.70 -1.49 -16.67
N VAL A 50 -0.37 -2.53 -15.94
CA VAL A 50 0.68 -3.50 -16.28
C VAL A 50 0.05 -4.87 -16.39
N LYS A 51 0.44 -5.64 -17.41
CA LYS A 51 -0.03 -7.01 -17.60
C LYS A 51 0.90 -7.99 -16.90
N PHE A 52 0.33 -9.06 -16.42
CA PHE A 52 1.06 -10.20 -15.90
C PHE A 52 0.49 -11.50 -16.47
N SER A 53 1.25 -12.58 -16.40
CA SER A 53 0.92 -13.90 -16.98
C SER A 53 0.75 -14.98 -15.91
N THR A 54 1.34 -14.79 -14.73
CA THR A 54 1.24 -15.73 -13.61
C THR A 54 1.00 -15.00 -12.30
N ASP A 55 0.50 -15.71 -11.30
CA ASP A 55 0.26 -15.19 -9.97
C ASP A 55 1.55 -14.71 -9.28
N GLU A 56 2.66 -15.44 -9.50
CA GLU A 56 3.98 -15.08 -8.99
C GLU A 56 4.47 -13.76 -9.59
N GLU A 57 4.23 -13.54 -10.88
CA GLU A 57 4.55 -12.29 -11.55
C GLU A 57 3.68 -11.15 -10.98
N ALA A 58 2.38 -11.38 -10.74
CA ALA A 58 1.51 -10.39 -10.13
C ALA A 58 1.98 -9.99 -8.72
N VAL A 59 2.36 -10.98 -7.89
CA VAL A 59 2.93 -10.74 -6.55
C VAL A 59 4.23 -9.93 -6.65
N ALA A 60 5.12 -10.28 -7.56
CA ALA A 60 6.39 -9.58 -7.75
C ALA A 60 6.17 -8.12 -8.17
N LEU A 61 5.29 -7.87 -9.14
CA LEU A 61 4.93 -6.53 -9.62
C LEU A 61 4.27 -5.69 -8.52
N ALA A 62 3.32 -6.26 -7.79
CA ALA A 62 2.63 -5.56 -6.71
C ALA A 62 3.53 -5.27 -5.49
N SER A 63 4.60 -6.05 -5.33
CA SER A 63 5.59 -5.87 -4.24
C SER A 63 6.78 -4.98 -4.64
N ALA A 64 6.92 -4.65 -5.92
CA ALA A 64 8.03 -3.84 -6.44
C ALA A 64 7.81 -2.34 -6.22
N THR A 65 7.51 -1.95 -4.98
CA THR A 65 7.26 -0.56 -4.58
C THR A 65 7.66 -0.37 -3.12
N ASP A 66 8.07 0.85 -2.77
CA ASP A 66 8.32 1.24 -1.37
C ASP A 66 7.03 1.55 -0.61
N TYR A 67 5.91 1.65 -1.29
CA TYR A 67 4.59 1.96 -0.73
C TYR A 67 3.79 0.69 -0.42
N GLY A 68 2.94 0.74 0.59
CA GLY A 68 2.14 -0.40 1.00
C GLY A 68 0.93 0.02 1.85
N LEU A 69 0.08 0.93 1.35
CA LEU A 69 -1.11 1.34 2.09
C LEU A 69 -2.26 0.37 1.85
N SER A 70 -2.74 0.27 0.63
CA SER A 70 -3.94 -0.50 0.30
C SER A 70 -3.77 -1.30 -0.98
N LEU A 71 -4.21 -2.56 -0.96
CA LEU A 71 -4.22 -3.50 -2.07
C LEU A 71 -5.65 -3.96 -2.35
N GLY A 72 -6.07 -3.90 -3.62
CA GLY A 72 -7.32 -4.52 -4.08
C GLY A 72 -7.03 -5.73 -4.97
N ILE A 73 -7.64 -6.87 -4.67
CA ILE A 73 -7.55 -8.09 -5.49
C ILE A 73 -8.94 -8.44 -6.00
N VAL A 74 -9.12 -8.49 -7.32
CA VAL A 74 -10.38 -8.89 -7.94
C VAL A 74 -10.21 -10.29 -8.55
N THR A 75 -10.92 -11.25 -8.02
CA THR A 75 -10.81 -12.66 -8.41
C THR A 75 -12.14 -13.40 -8.29
N LYS A 76 -12.28 -14.51 -9.04
CA LYS A 76 -13.43 -15.43 -8.90
C LYS A 76 -13.28 -16.36 -7.69
N ASP A 77 -12.05 -16.61 -7.26
CA ASP A 77 -11.71 -17.46 -6.12
C ASP A 77 -11.15 -16.58 -4.98
N ALA A 78 -11.99 -16.29 -4.01
CA ALA A 78 -11.63 -15.43 -2.87
C ALA A 78 -10.54 -16.04 -1.97
N LEU A 79 -10.45 -17.39 -1.91
CA LEU A 79 -9.40 -18.07 -1.15
C LEU A 79 -8.04 -17.93 -1.84
N ALA A 80 -7.99 -18.12 -3.16
CA ALA A 80 -6.78 -17.81 -3.93
C ALA A 80 -6.37 -16.34 -3.79
N GLY A 81 -7.34 -15.40 -3.79
CA GLY A 81 -7.07 -13.99 -3.50
C GLY A 81 -6.48 -13.76 -2.11
N TRP A 82 -6.94 -14.50 -1.10
CA TRP A 82 -6.38 -14.46 0.25
C TRP A 82 -4.92 -14.96 0.28
N ASP A 83 -4.63 -16.06 -0.40
CA ASP A 83 -3.27 -16.63 -0.46
C ASP A 83 -2.28 -15.69 -1.17
N LEU A 84 -2.73 -15.00 -2.22
CA LEU A 84 -1.94 -13.95 -2.87
C LEU A 84 -1.69 -12.76 -1.96
N ALA A 85 -2.73 -12.30 -1.24
CA ALA A 85 -2.65 -11.18 -0.32
C ALA A 85 -1.58 -11.38 0.77
N GLN A 86 -1.39 -12.61 1.27
CA GLN A 86 -0.39 -12.92 2.28
C GLN A 86 1.06 -12.74 1.79
N GLN A 87 1.27 -12.66 0.49
CA GLN A 87 2.60 -12.55 -0.13
C GLN A 87 2.96 -11.12 -0.48
N ILE A 88 2.00 -10.17 -0.44
CA ILE A 88 2.18 -8.78 -0.83
C ILE A 88 2.21 -7.89 0.43
N PRO A 89 3.31 -7.17 0.71
CA PRO A 89 3.45 -6.36 1.92
C PRO A 89 2.61 -5.09 1.84
N THR A 90 1.38 -5.15 2.36
CA THR A 90 0.48 -3.99 2.49
C THR A 90 -0.19 -3.96 3.85
N GLY A 91 -0.65 -2.77 4.26
CA GLY A 91 -1.35 -2.60 5.53
C GLY A 91 -2.83 -2.95 5.47
N ILE A 92 -3.45 -2.75 4.31
CA ILE A 92 -4.88 -2.95 4.08
C ILE A 92 -5.04 -3.78 2.82
N VAL A 93 -5.90 -4.79 2.87
CA VAL A 93 -6.22 -5.63 1.69
C VAL A 93 -7.72 -5.78 1.55
N HIS A 94 -8.20 -5.56 0.33
CA HIS A 94 -9.59 -5.79 -0.05
C HIS A 94 -9.67 -6.86 -1.15
N ILE A 95 -10.46 -7.90 -0.93
CA ILE A 95 -10.70 -8.94 -1.94
C ILE A 95 -12.10 -8.73 -2.51
N ASN A 96 -12.16 -8.52 -3.83
CA ASN A 96 -13.38 -8.20 -4.58
C ASN A 96 -14.05 -6.90 -4.14
N ASP A 97 -13.27 -5.95 -3.62
CA ASP A 97 -13.71 -4.62 -3.24
C ASP A 97 -12.69 -3.55 -3.66
N GLN A 98 -13.07 -2.30 -3.53
CA GLN A 98 -12.22 -1.15 -3.87
C GLN A 98 -11.18 -0.87 -2.78
N THR A 99 -10.08 -0.22 -3.16
CA THR A 99 -8.96 0.10 -2.24
C THR A 99 -9.25 1.22 -1.24
N VAL A 100 -10.40 1.87 -1.32
CA VAL A 100 -10.80 3.02 -0.47
C VAL A 100 -12.02 2.70 0.40
N ASN A 101 -12.21 1.44 0.77
CA ASN A 101 -13.26 1.00 1.66
C ASN A 101 -12.76 0.96 3.12
N ASP A 102 -12.52 2.15 3.69
CA ASP A 102 -11.97 2.29 5.04
C ASP A 102 -13.08 2.46 6.07
N GLU A 103 -12.96 1.74 7.19
CA GLU A 103 -13.88 1.81 8.31
C GLU A 103 -13.19 2.44 9.54
N ALA A 104 -13.84 3.40 10.17
CA ALA A 104 -13.27 4.14 11.30
C ALA A 104 -12.96 3.27 12.54
N ASN A 105 -13.53 2.07 12.61
CA ASN A 105 -13.37 1.10 13.69
C ASN A 105 -12.39 -0.03 13.37
N THR A 106 -11.74 0.00 12.20
CA THR A 106 -10.72 -0.98 11.81
C THR A 106 -9.32 -0.37 11.84
N PRO A 107 -8.27 -1.17 12.11
CA PRO A 107 -6.91 -0.67 12.15
C PRO A 107 -6.44 -0.20 10.77
N PHE A 108 -6.33 1.12 10.60
CA PHE A 108 -5.84 1.77 9.38
C PHE A 108 -4.35 2.05 9.48
N GLY A 109 -3.61 1.84 8.41
CA GLY A 109 -2.21 2.23 8.27
C GLY A 109 -1.47 1.35 7.27
N GLY A 110 -0.42 1.90 6.66
CA GLY A 110 0.42 1.25 5.66
C GLY A 110 1.67 0.59 6.20
N THR A 111 2.43 0.03 5.28
CA THR A 111 3.80 -0.46 5.47
C THR A 111 4.77 0.37 4.63
N GLY A 112 6.07 0.21 4.83
CA GLY A 112 7.10 0.93 4.07
C GLY A 112 6.91 2.45 4.14
N ALA A 113 7.04 3.13 3.01
CA ALA A 113 6.87 4.58 2.89
C ALA A 113 5.44 5.06 3.19
N SER A 114 4.44 4.18 3.15
CA SER A 114 3.06 4.48 3.52
C SER A 114 2.77 4.28 5.01
N GLY A 115 3.74 3.89 5.82
CA GLY A 115 3.56 3.57 7.23
C GLY A 115 4.24 4.57 8.15
N THR A 116 3.66 4.77 9.35
CA THR A 116 4.24 5.53 10.46
C THR A 116 4.76 4.63 11.59
N GLY A 117 4.70 3.31 11.40
CA GLY A 117 5.04 2.31 12.41
C GLY A 117 3.90 1.98 13.38
N SER A 118 2.77 2.68 13.30
CA SER A 118 1.58 2.43 14.11
C SER A 118 0.33 2.27 13.25
N ARG A 119 -0.73 1.76 13.86
CA ARG A 119 -2.07 1.71 13.27
C ARG A 119 -2.99 2.60 14.11
N HIS A 120 -4.06 3.10 13.51
CA HIS A 120 -5.12 3.82 14.20
C HIS A 120 -6.49 3.33 13.68
N GLY A 121 -7.55 3.59 14.45
CA GLY A 121 -8.87 3.01 14.18
C GLY A 121 -9.09 1.70 14.94
N GLY A 122 -10.27 1.59 15.56
CA GLY A 122 -10.57 0.54 16.53
C GLY A 122 -9.93 0.76 17.90
N ALA A 123 -10.46 0.09 18.92
CA ALA A 123 -10.07 0.36 20.32
C ALA A 123 -8.61 -0.01 20.60
N GLN A 124 -8.18 -1.19 20.22
CA GLN A 124 -6.83 -1.68 20.54
C GLN A 124 -5.75 -0.91 19.79
N ALA A 125 -5.92 -0.70 18.48
CA ALA A 125 -4.94 0.04 17.69
C ALA A 125 -4.75 1.49 18.19
N ASN A 126 -5.84 2.12 18.64
CA ASN A 126 -5.76 3.46 19.25
C ASN A 126 -5.04 3.44 20.60
N ILE A 127 -5.30 2.45 21.46
CA ILE A 127 -4.55 2.29 22.71
C ILE A 127 -3.07 2.12 22.42
N ASP A 128 -2.70 1.22 21.51
CA ASP A 128 -1.30 0.95 21.17
C ASP A 128 -0.60 2.18 20.56
N ALA A 129 -1.31 2.97 19.74
CA ALA A 129 -0.76 4.18 19.11
C ALA A 129 -0.50 5.34 20.10
N PHE A 130 -1.26 5.41 21.22
CA PHE A 130 -1.17 6.51 22.19
C PHE A 130 -0.60 6.08 23.55
N THR A 131 -0.08 4.87 23.69
CA THR A 131 0.52 4.35 24.92
C THR A 131 1.90 3.75 24.66
N GLU A 132 2.70 3.68 25.72
CA GLU A 132 3.98 2.99 25.70
C GLU A 132 3.98 1.86 26.73
N THR A 133 4.56 0.72 26.33
CA THR A 133 4.72 -0.41 27.24
C THR A 133 5.87 -0.15 28.21
N ARG A 134 5.60 -0.21 29.52
CA ARG A 134 6.62 -0.12 30.56
C ARG A 134 6.71 -1.45 31.29
N TRP A 135 7.88 -2.04 31.31
CA TRP A 135 8.17 -3.18 32.17
C TRP A 135 8.65 -2.70 33.55
N ILE A 136 7.97 -3.10 34.63
CA ILE A 136 8.31 -2.77 35.99
C ILE A 136 8.55 -4.08 36.72
N THR A 137 9.74 -4.21 37.36
CA THR A 137 10.02 -5.26 38.33
C THR A 137 10.14 -4.62 39.73
N MET A 138 9.57 -5.26 40.71
CA MET A 138 9.61 -4.77 42.10
C MET A 138 10.01 -5.89 43.04
N ARG A 139 10.98 -5.60 43.89
CA ARG A 139 11.34 -6.45 45.02
C ARG A 139 11.16 -5.66 46.31
N ARG A 140 10.76 -6.32 47.39
CA ARG A 140 10.64 -5.68 48.71
C ARG A 140 11.98 -5.21 49.25
N GLU A 141 13.02 -5.99 48.98
CA GLU A 141 14.39 -5.72 49.44
C GLU A 141 15.35 -5.76 48.27
N PRO A 142 16.44 -5.00 48.30
CA PRO A 142 17.46 -5.06 47.25
C PRO A 142 18.01 -6.48 47.09
N GLY A 143 18.16 -6.95 45.86
CA GLY A 143 18.80 -8.23 45.57
C GLY A 143 20.29 -8.19 45.92
N GLN A 144 20.81 -9.28 46.47
CA GLN A 144 22.25 -9.45 46.59
C GLN A 144 22.77 -9.92 45.22
N TYR A 145 23.70 -9.16 44.66
CA TYR A 145 24.35 -9.50 43.42
C TYR A 145 25.81 -9.91 43.73
N PRO A 146 26.32 -10.98 43.11
CA PRO A 146 27.74 -11.29 43.21
C PRO A 146 28.55 -10.14 42.60
N LEU A 147 29.54 -9.65 43.33
CA LEU A 147 30.55 -8.69 42.85
C LEU A 147 31.61 -9.42 42.08
#